data_f70c2456af5919f85f459037a725daf7
#
_entry.id   f70c2456af5919f85f459037a725daf7
#
_cell.length_a   1.000
_cell.length_b   1.000
_cell.length_c   1.000
_cell.angle_alpha   90.00
_cell.angle_beta   90.00
_cell.angle_gamma   90.00
#
_symmetry.space_group_name_H-M   'P 1'
#
loop_
_entity.id
_entity.type
_entity.pdbx_description
1 polymer ?
#
loop_
_entity_poly.entity_id
_entity_poly.type
_entity_poly.pdbx_seq_one_letter_code
_entity_poly.pdbx_strand_id
1 'polypeptide(L)'
;HEMQTPLAICRNRLEMLMEDETLTEKQLSELMKTHRTLENLTRLNKSLLLLCKIENRQFTDVKSLCLNELLLQYLDDYKEVYAYRHVQVEVHVEECFRLEMSESLAIVLLTNLLKNAFVHVTEEGVISLSFTASSFRISNTGDASLDKNRIFERFYKEGKAEGSTGLGLALVDSICKAYHLTLSYTFEDGQHIFSIVS
;
A
#
# COMPACT_ATOMS: atom_id res chain seq x y z
N HIS A 1 12.43 11.21 14.01
CA HIS A 1 13.25 10.10 14.54
C HIS A 1 12.99 9.81 16.02
N GLU A 2 12.66 10.81 16.86
CA GLU A 2 12.45 10.64 18.30
C GLU A 2 11.32 9.66 18.68
N MET A 3 10.28 9.54 17.86
CA MET A 3 9.18 8.58 18.10
C MET A 3 9.51 7.14 17.69
N GLN A 4 10.45 6.91 16.79
CA GLN A 4 10.76 5.56 16.29
C GLN A 4 11.48 4.72 17.35
N THR A 5 12.40 5.33 18.10
CA THR A 5 13.16 4.66 19.16
C THR A 5 12.27 4.11 20.28
N PRO A 6 11.40 4.93 20.95
CA PRO A 6 10.53 4.39 21.98
C PRO A 6 9.55 3.34 21.48
N LEU A 7 9.03 3.45 20.26
CA LEU A 7 8.17 2.43 19.67
C LEU A 7 8.92 1.09 19.47
N ALA A 8 10.18 1.15 19.02
CA ALA A 8 11.01 -0.05 18.87
C ALA A 8 11.32 -0.70 20.22
N ILE A 9 11.63 0.10 21.26
CA ILE A 9 11.86 -0.40 22.61
C ILE A 9 10.60 -1.09 23.17
N CYS A 10 9.43 -0.47 23.02
CA CYS A 10 8.17 -1.06 23.48
C CYS A 10 7.87 -2.39 22.75
N ARG A 11 8.09 -2.44 21.43
CA ARG A 11 7.91 -3.66 20.65
C ARG A 11 8.81 -4.79 21.14
N ASN A 12 10.11 -4.53 21.27
CA ASN A 12 11.06 -5.54 21.73
C ASN A 12 10.72 -6.07 23.13
N ARG A 13 10.27 -5.18 24.06
CA ARG A 13 9.83 -5.59 25.40
C ARG A 13 8.59 -6.48 25.35
N LEU A 14 7.62 -6.16 24.48
CA LEU A 14 6.42 -7.00 24.29
C LEU A 14 6.79 -8.37 23.72
N GLU A 15 7.69 -8.42 22.72
CA GLU A 15 8.17 -9.66 22.12
C GLU A 15 8.84 -10.55 23.20
N MET A 16 9.72 -9.98 24.04
CA MET A 16 10.35 -10.72 25.15
C MET A 16 9.31 -11.24 26.17
N LEU A 17 8.28 -10.43 26.50
CA LEU A 17 7.23 -10.89 27.41
C LEU A 17 6.39 -12.01 26.82
N MET A 18 6.18 -12.02 25.50
CA MET A 18 5.40 -13.08 24.82
C MET A 18 6.15 -14.42 24.72
N GLU A 19 7.47 -14.45 24.97
CA GLU A 19 8.28 -15.67 25.04
C GLU A 19 8.16 -16.39 26.39
N ASP A 20 7.51 -15.78 27.41
CA ASP A 20 7.35 -16.38 28.72
C ASP A 20 6.32 -17.53 28.71
N GLU A 21 6.79 -18.75 28.88
CA GLU A 21 5.98 -19.98 28.88
C GLU A 21 4.98 -20.05 30.06
N THR A 22 5.10 -19.16 31.05
CA THR A 22 4.21 -19.12 32.22
C THR A 22 2.93 -18.32 31.99
N LEU A 23 2.83 -17.63 30.83
CA LEU A 23 1.66 -16.83 30.49
C LEU A 23 0.40 -17.70 30.32
N THR A 24 -0.70 -17.23 30.86
CA THR A 24 -2.02 -17.78 30.54
C THR A 24 -2.42 -17.38 29.12
N GLU A 25 -3.27 -18.21 28.46
CA GLU A 25 -3.81 -17.90 27.12
C GLU A 25 -4.43 -16.49 27.05
N LYS A 26 -5.14 -16.06 28.10
CA LYS A 26 -5.73 -14.74 28.19
C LYS A 26 -4.68 -13.63 28.18
N GLN A 27 -3.60 -13.78 28.95
CA GLN A 27 -2.50 -12.81 29.02
C GLN A 27 -1.77 -12.74 27.67
N LEU A 28 -1.47 -13.88 27.06
CA LEU A 28 -0.85 -13.93 25.74
C LEU A 28 -1.73 -13.24 24.68
N SER A 29 -3.05 -13.50 24.69
CA SER A 29 -3.99 -12.82 23.77
C SER A 29 -3.97 -11.29 23.92
N GLU A 30 -3.93 -10.75 25.15
CA GLU A 30 -3.87 -9.32 25.39
C GLU A 30 -2.50 -8.71 24.97
N LEU A 31 -1.40 -9.43 25.19
CA LEU A 31 -0.08 -9.02 24.68
C LEU A 31 -0.04 -8.97 23.16
N MET A 32 -0.61 -9.97 22.48
CA MET A 32 -0.71 -10.02 21.00
C MET A 32 -1.53 -8.84 20.46
N LYS A 33 -2.66 -8.49 21.09
CA LYS A 33 -3.46 -7.31 20.71
C LYS A 33 -2.67 -6.02 20.86
N THR A 34 -1.94 -5.91 21.97
CA THR A 34 -1.09 -4.74 22.27
C THR A 34 0.05 -4.63 21.25
N HIS A 35 0.70 -5.73 20.94
CA HIS A 35 1.75 -5.80 19.93
C HIS A 35 1.23 -5.36 18.55
N ARG A 36 0.07 -5.88 18.10
CA ARG A 36 -0.59 -5.46 16.85
C ARG A 36 -0.90 -3.96 16.83
N THR A 37 -1.36 -3.41 17.96
CA THR A 37 -1.61 -1.95 18.07
C THR A 37 -0.34 -1.15 17.92
N LEU A 38 0.75 -1.59 18.54
CA LEU A 38 2.06 -0.94 18.45
C LEU A 38 2.65 -1.02 17.03
N GLU A 39 2.49 -2.13 16.34
CA GLU A 39 2.86 -2.25 14.92
C GLU A 39 2.08 -1.28 14.04
N ASN A 40 0.77 -1.13 14.29
CA ASN A 40 -0.07 -0.17 13.57
C ASN A 40 0.41 1.26 13.80
N LEU A 41 0.72 1.65 15.05
CA LEU A 41 1.28 2.96 15.38
C LEU A 41 2.64 3.19 14.69
N THR A 42 3.49 2.18 14.66
CA THR A 42 4.79 2.25 13.98
C THR A 42 4.62 2.49 12.48
N ARG A 43 3.69 1.76 11.84
CA ARG A 43 3.37 1.96 10.41
C ARG A 43 2.80 3.34 10.13
N LEU A 44 1.87 3.82 10.97
CA LEU A 44 1.31 5.16 10.89
C LEU A 44 2.41 6.23 10.96
N ASN A 45 3.28 6.14 11.96
CA ASN A 45 4.38 7.09 12.12
C ASN A 45 5.32 7.11 10.91
N LYS A 46 5.72 5.93 10.40
CA LYS A 46 6.53 5.83 9.18
C LYS A 46 5.86 6.48 7.97
N SER A 47 4.56 6.22 7.78
CA SER A 47 3.80 6.78 6.66
C SER A 47 3.65 8.30 6.75
N LEU A 48 3.40 8.84 7.95
CA LEU A 48 3.31 10.29 8.17
C LEU A 48 4.66 10.98 7.93
N LEU A 49 5.76 10.41 8.42
CA LEU A 49 7.10 10.94 8.16
C LEU A 49 7.43 10.92 6.66
N LEU A 50 7.02 9.87 5.95
CA LEU A 50 7.21 9.79 4.51
C LEU A 50 6.40 10.86 3.78
N LEU A 51 5.13 11.07 4.13
CA LEU A 51 4.29 12.15 3.60
C LEU A 51 4.97 13.52 3.80
N CYS A 52 5.45 13.81 5.00
CA CYS A 52 6.17 15.06 5.27
C CYS A 52 7.43 15.21 4.41
N LYS A 53 8.18 14.14 4.16
CA LYS A 53 9.36 14.17 3.30
C LYS A 53 9.01 14.43 1.84
N ILE A 54 7.92 13.83 1.34
CA ILE A 54 7.43 14.05 -0.03
C ILE A 54 7.01 15.52 -0.20
N GLU A 55 6.20 16.05 0.73
CA GLU A 55 5.72 17.43 0.70
C GLU A 55 6.87 18.45 0.76
N ASN A 56 7.95 18.13 1.48
CA ASN A 56 9.16 18.95 1.56
C ASN A 56 10.18 18.66 0.44
N ARG A 57 9.83 17.88 -0.58
CA ARG A 57 10.68 17.55 -1.74
C ARG A 57 12.08 17.05 -1.36
N GLN A 58 12.16 16.20 -0.33
CA GLN A 58 13.45 15.69 0.21
C GLN A 58 14.03 14.52 -0.60
N PHE A 59 13.45 14.16 -1.74
CA PHE A 59 13.92 13.09 -2.61
C PHE A 59 14.60 13.69 -3.83
N THR A 60 15.94 13.52 -3.90
CA THR A 60 16.80 14.08 -4.96
C THR A 60 17.43 13.01 -5.84
N ASP A 61 17.25 11.73 -5.51
CA ASP A 61 17.80 10.55 -6.20
C ASP A 61 16.94 10.14 -7.40
N VAL A 62 16.74 11.08 -8.34
CA VAL A 62 15.90 10.86 -9.53
C VAL A 62 16.64 9.97 -10.54
N LYS A 63 15.95 8.94 -11.03
CA LYS A 63 16.43 7.99 -12.05
C LYS A 63 15.34 7.75 -13.09
N SER A 64 15.75 7.36 -14.29
CA SER A 64 14.84 6.86 -15.32
C SER A 64 14.43 5.43 -15.00
N LEU A 65 13.17 5.21 -14.67
CA LEU A 65 12.64 3.94 -14.21
C LEU A 65 11.55 3.41 -15.15
N CYS A 66 11.59 2.12 -15.43
CA CYS A 66 10.50 1.39 -16.08
C CYS A 66 9.57 0.83 -15.01
N LEU A 67 8.40 1.44 -14.81
CA LEU A 67 7.51 1.11 -13.69
C LEU A 67 6.92 -0.30 -13.78
N ASN A 68 6.66 -0.82 -15.00
CA ASN A 68 6.19 -2.19 -15.15
C ASN A 68 7.25 -3.22 -14.73
N GLU A 69 8.52 -3.03 -15.10
CA GLU A 69 9.60 -3.91 -14.66
C GLU A 69 9.74 -3.89 -13.13
N LEU A 70 9.66 -2.71 -12.53
CA LEU A 70 9.76 -2.53 -11.08
C LEU A 70 8.57 -3.18 -10.35
N LEU A 71 7.33 -3.02 -10.84
CA LEU A 71 6.15 -3.62 -10.22
C LEU A 71 6.20 -5.15 -10.28
N LEU A 72 6.62 -5.72 -11.39
CA LEU A 72 6.66 -7.17 -11.60
C LEU A 72 7.62 -7.87 -10.62
N GLN A 73 8.66 -7.19 -10.14
CA GLN A 73 9.57 -7.72 -9.11
C GLN A 73 8.85 -7.99 -7.78
N TYR A 74 7.80 -7.23 -7.45
CA TYR A 74 7.04 -7.39 -6.21
C TYR A 74 5.77 -8.24 -6.38
N LEU A 75 5.31 -8.43 -7.61
CA LEU A 75 4.02 -9.08 -7.87
C LEU A 75 3.95 -10.51 -7.37
N ASP A 76 5.02 -11.27 -7.53
CA ASP A 76 5.05 -12.68 -7.11
C ASP A 76 5.01 -12.83 -5.59
N ASP A 77 5.66 -11.95 -4.84
CA ASP A 77 5.56 -11.90 -3.37
C ASP A 77 4.11 -11.68 -2.92
N TYR A 78 3.39 -10.77 -3.60
CA TYR A 78 1.97 -10.52 -3.29
C TYR A 78 1.09 -11.72 -3.66
N LYS A 79 1.31 -12.36 -4.79
CA LYS A 79 0.59 -13.58 -5.17
C LYS A 79 0.78 -14.69 -4.13
N GLU A 80 2.00 -14.87 -3.62
CA GLU A 80 2.29 -15.86 -2.59
C GLU A 80 1.57 -15.53 -1.27
N VAL A 81 1.70 -14.30 -0.76
CA VAL A 81 1.07 -13.84 0.50
C VAL A 81 -0.46 -13.96 0.45
N TYR A 82 -1.08 -13.69 -0.70
CA TYR A 82 -2.54 -13.71 -0.88
C TYR A 82 -3.06 -14.96 -1.62
N ALA A 83 -2.25 -16.01 -1.76
CA ALA A 83 -2.63 -17.25 -2.46
C ALA A 83 -3.92 -17.89 -1.92
N TYR A 84 -4.20 -17.74 -0.62
CA TYR A 84 -5.41 -18.26 0.04
C TYR A 84 -6.72 -17.64 -0.47
N ARG A 85 -6.67 -16.51 -1.20
CA ARG A 85 -7.85 -15.83 -1.75
C ARG A 85 -8.23 -16.33 -3.15
N HIS A 86 -7.41 -17.17 -3.77
CA HIS A 86 -7.64 -17.72 -5.13
C HIS A 86 -7.86 -16.65 -6.21
N VAL A 87 -7.18 -15.51 -6.10
CA VAL A 87 -7.32 -14.36 -7.00
C VAL A 87 -6.60 -14.64 -8.31
N GLN A 88 -7.25 -14.32 -9.43
CA GLN A 88 -6.61 -14.34 -10.75
C GLN A 88 -5.90 -12.99 -10.97
N VAL A 89 -4.68 -13.05 -11.51
CA VAL A 89 -3.90 -11.84 -11.82
C VAL A 89 -3.53 -11.83 -13.30
N GLU A 90 -4.00 -10.81 -13.99
CA GLU A 90 -3.74 -10.57 -15.41
C GLU A 90 -2.77 -9.40 -15.55
N VAL A 91 -1.79 -9.54 -16.45
CA VAL A 91 -0.80 -8.49 -16.72
C VAL A 91 -0.72 -8.23 -18.21
N HIS A 92 -0.98 -6.99 -18.61
CA HIS A 92 -0.93 -6.52 -19.99
C HIS A 92 0.09 -5.39 -20.10
N VAL A 93 1.19 -5.66 -20.79
CA VAL A 93 2.25 -4.66 -21.03
C VAL A 93 2.30 -4.39 -22.53
N GLU A 94 1.84 -3.21 -22.94
CA GLU A 94 1.99 -2.75 -24.33
C GLU A 94 3.37 -2.13 -24.54
N GLU A 95 3.74 -1.22 -23.63
CA GLU A 95 5.03 -0.54 -23.64
C GLU A 95 5.54 -0.29 -22.20
N CYS A 96 6.82 0.06 -22.06
CA CYS A 96 7.40 0.46 -20.78
C CYS A 96 6.89 1.84 -20.37
N PHE A 97 6.17 1.92 -19.24
CA PHE A 97 5.82 3.19 -18.63
C PHE A 97 7.04 3.75 -17.89
N ARG A 98 7.72 4.69 -18.55
CA ARG A 98 8.98 5.25 -18.09
C ARG A 98 8.79 6.60 -17.43
N LEU A 99 9.31 6.75 -16.20
CA LEU A 99 9.26 7.99 -15.43
C LEU A 99 10.63 8.34 -14.85
N GLU A 100 10.92 9.64 -14.77
CA GLU A 100 12.05 10.19 -14.03
C GLU A 100 11.61 10.45 -12.58
N MET A 101 11.98 9.54 -11.65
CA MET A 101 11.59 9.66 -10.25
C MET A 101 12.53 8.93 -9.30
N SER A 102 12.38 9.18 -7.99
CA SER A 102 13.06 8.40 -6.96
C SER A 102 12.56 6.96 -6.97
N GLU A 103 13.49 6.01 -7.05
CA GLU A 103 13.17 4.57 -7.04
C GLU A 103 12.43 4.16 -5.76
N SER A 104 12.83 4.71 -4.61
CA SER A 104 12.16 4.45 -3.33
C SER A 104 10.70 4.91 -3.32
N LEU A 105 10.40 6.06 -3.95
CA LEU A 105 9.03 6.55 -4.09
C LEU A 105 8.24 5.77 -5.15
N ALA A 106 8.87 5.33 -6.23
CA ALA A 106 8.24 4.44 -7.21
C ALA A 106 7.79 3.12 -6.56
N ILE A 107 8.65 2.52 -5.75
CA ILE A 107 8.32 1.30 -4.99
C ILE A 107 7.13 1.56 -4.05
N VAL A 108 7.14 2.65 -3.30
CA VAL A 108 6.02 3.00 -2.40
C VAL A 108 4.72 3.19 -3.17
N LEU A 109 4.75 3.90 -4.30
CA LEU A 109 3.60 4.12 -5.18
C LEU A 109 3.00 2.79 -5.63
N LEU A 110 3.81 1.95 -6.27
CA LEU A 110 3.40 0.69 -6.87
C LEU A 110 2.93 -0.32 -5.84
N THR A 111 3.67 -0.49 -4.74
CA THR A 111 3.32 -1.46 -3.69
C THR A 111 2.08 -1.06 -2.91
N ASN A 112 1.78 0.24 -2.72
CA ASN A 112 0.52 0.67 -2.10
C ASN A 112 -0.69 0.37 -3.00
N LEU A 113 -0.60 0.61 -4.31
CA LEU A 113 -1.66 0.25 -5.25
C LEU A 113 -1.84 -1.26 -5.35
N LEU A 114 -0.75 -2.01 -5.45
CA LEU A 114 -0.77 -3.47 -5.51
C LEU A 114 -1.40 -4.06 -4.24
N LYS A 115 -0.95 -3.61 -3.07
CA LYS A 115 -1.53 -4.01 -1.78
C LYS A 115 -3.02 -3.69 -1.70
N ASN A 116 -3.42 -2.50 -2.14
CA ASN A 116 -4.83 -2.10 -2.15
C ASN A 116 -5.66 -3.06 -3.00
N ALA A 117 -5.20 -3.41 -4.21
CA ALA A 117 -5.87 -4.36 -5.07
C ALA A 117 -6.02 -5.75 -4.40
N PHE A 118 -4.94 -6.32 -3.85
CA PHE A 118 -4.98 -7.64 -3.22
C PHE A 118 -5.80 -7.68 -1.91
N VAL A 119 -5.82 -6.60 -1.13
CA VAL A 119 -6.61 -6.52 0.12
C VAL A 119 -8.11 -6.41 -0.18
N HIS A 120 -8.48 -5.67 -1.22
CA HIS A 120 -9.88 -5.31 -1.49
C HIS A 120 -10.53 -6.08 -2.65
N VAL A 121 -9.79 -6.93 -3.35
CA VAL A 121 -10.39 -7.83 -4.36
C VAL A 121 -11.37 -8.78 -3.68
N THR A 122 -12.48 -9.11 -4.35
CA THR A 122 -13.42 -10.14 -3.90
C THR A 122 -12.76 -11.53 -3.92
N GLU A 123 -13.29 -12.49 -3.17
CA GLU A 123 -12.84 -13.90 -3.26
C GLU A 123 -13.00 -14.42 -4.70
N GLU A 124 -12.03 -15.19 -5.17
CA GLU A 124 -11.99 -15.68 -6.57
C GLU A 124 -12.06 -14.57 -7.62
N GLY A 125 -11.78 -13.32 -7.22
CA GLY A 125 -11.85 -12.15 -8.08
C GLY A 125 -10.64 -12.02 -9.00
N VAL A 126 -10.65 -10.95 -9.81
CA VAL A 126 -9.61 -10.66 -10.80
C VAL A 126 -8.92 -9.35 -10.43
N ILE A 127 -7.58 -9.35 -10.49
CA ILE A 127 -6.75 -8.16 -10.49
C ILE A 127 -6.15 -8.03 -11.90
N SER A 128 -6.31 -6.87 -12.53
CA SER A 128 -5.71 -6.61 -13.84
C SER A 128 -4.76 -5.43 -13.75
N LEU A 129 -3.56 -5.61 -14.34
CA LEU A 129 -2.50 -4.60 -14.44
C LEU A 129 -2.30 -4.31 -15.93
N SER A 130 -2.35 -3.04 -16.33
CA SER A 130 -2.07 -2.64 -17.70
C SER A 130 -1.14 -1.43 -17.76
N PHE A 131 -0.19 -1.50 -18.70
CA PHE A 131 0.82 -0.47 -18.92
C PHE A 131 0.87 -0.08 -20.39
N THR A 132 0.92 1.22 -20.64
CA THR A 132 1.23 1.84 -21.94
C THR A 132 2.45 2.75 -21.78
N ALA A 133 2.92 3.39 -22.85
CA ALA A 133 4.03 4.35 -22.78
C ALA A 133 3.78 5.52 -21.82
N SER A 134 2.51 5.89 -21.59
CA SER A 134 2.14 7.09 -20.82
C SER A 134 1.21 6.81 -19.63
N SER A 135 0.85 5.55 -19.37
CA SER A 135 -0.10 5.23 -18.29
C SER A 135 0.14 3.88 -17.64
N PHE A 136 -0.23 3.81 -16.37
CA PHE A 136 -0.40 2.58 -15.60
C PHE A 136 -1.82 2.52 -15.05
N ARG A 137 -2.48 1.39 -15.22
CA ARG A 137 -3.79 1.10 -14.66
C ARG A 137 -3.73 -0.19 -13.86
N ILE A 138 -4.33 -0.16 -12.68
CA ILE A 138 -4.58 -1.34 -11.85
C ILE A 138 -6.06 -1.40 -11.53
N SER A 139 -6.68 -2.56 -11.74
CA SER A 139 -8.07 -2.79 -11.35
C SER A 139 -8.21 -4.06 -10.53
N ASN A 140 -9.24 -4.09 -9.70
CA ASN A 140 -9.66 -5.29 -8.96
C ASN A 140 -11.18 -5.37 -8.86
N THR A 141 -11.72 -6.59 -8.88
CA THR A 141 -13.15 -6.81 -8.65
C THR A 141 -13.55 -6.34 -7.26
N GLY A 142 -14.73 -5.72 -7.15
CA GLY A 142 -15.28 -5.18 -5.91
C GLY A 142 -16.80 -5.07 -5.96
N ASP A 143 -17.43 -4.91 -4.78
CA ASP A 143 -18.89 -4.98 -4.64
C ASP A 143 -19.58 -3.61 -4.79
N ALA A 144 -18.90 -2.52 -4.45
CA ALA A 144 -19.50 -1.18 -4.45
C ALA A 144 -18.47 -0.08 -4.71
N SER A 145 -18.91 1.01 -5.33
CA SER A 145 -18.10 2.21 -5.57
C SER A 145 -17.67 2.86 -4.26
N LEU A 146 -16.42 3.30 -4.19
CA LEU A 146 -15.88 4.10 -3.09
C LEU A 146 -16.18 5.59 -3.31
N ASP A 147 -16.13 6.40 -2.24
CA ASP A 147 -16.28 7.84 -2.35
C ASP A 147 -15.08 8.48 -3.07
N LYS A 148 -15.28 8.84 -4.34
CA LYS A 148 -14.24 9.43 -5.22
C LYS A 148 -13.60 10.69 -4.63
N ASN A 149 -14.34 11.46 -3.82
CA ASN A 149 -13.84 12.72 -3.27
C ASN A 149 -12.95 12.48 -2.04
N ARG A 150 -13.12 11.36 -1.35
CA ARG A 150 -12.48 11.09 -0.08
C ARG A 150 -11.44 9.98 -0.11
N ILE A 151 -11.45 9.12 -1.15
CA ILE A 151 -10.61 7.92 -1.21
C ILE A 151 -9.11 8.23 -1.08
N PHE A 152 -8.67 9.44 -1.44
CA PHE A 152 -7.28 9.90 -1.34
C PHE A 152 -7.01 10.74 -0.08
N GLU A 153 -8.04 10.99 0.76
CA GLU A 153 -7.85 11.69 2.03
C GLU A 153 -7.05 10.84 3.02
N ARG A 154 -6.28 11.51 3.88
CA ARG A 154 -5.54 10.84 4.96
C ARG A 154 -6.52 10.24 5.96
N PHE A 155 -6.21 9.02 6.40
CA PHE A 155 -7.00 8.25 7.38
C PHE A 155 -8.40 7.81 6.89
N TYR A 156 -8.74 8.08 5.63
CA TYR A 156 -9.99 7.58 5.08
C TYR A 156 -9.94 6.06 4.93
N LYS A 157 -11.00 5.42 5.39
CA LYS A 157 -11.24 3.97 5.29
C LYS A 157 -12.69 3.73 4.98
N GLU A 158 -12.96 2.86 4.06
CA GLU A 158 -14.31 2.34 3.84
C GLU A 158 -14.35 0.91 4.38
N GLY A 159 -15.30 0.65 5.32
CA GLY A 159 -15.41 -0.63 5.99
C GLY A 159 -14.40 -0.87 7.13
N LYS A 160 -14.48 -2.07 7.74
CA LYS A 160 -13.65 -2.49 8.88
C LYS A 160 -12.40 -3.27 8.40
N ALA A 161 -11.61 -2.71 7.49
CA ALA A 161 -10.34 -3.33 7.12
C ALA A 161 -9.37 -3.26 8.33
N GLU A 162 -9.33 -4.32 9.14
CA GLU A 162 -8.40 -4.43 10.27
C GLU A 162 -6.96 -4.30 9.78
N GLY A 163 -6.18 -3.46 10.46
CA GLY A 163 -4.76 -3.27 10.19
C GLY A 163 -4.44 -2.29 9.04
N SER A 164 -5.43 -1.72 8.34
CA SER A 164 -5.22 -0.63 7.40
C SER A 164 -4.98 0.69 8.14
N THR A 165 -4.03 1.50 7.68
CA THR A 165 -3.75 2.83 8.27
C THR A 165 -4.58 3.96 7.65
N GLY A 166 -5.19 3.74 6.48
CA GLY A 166 -5.86 4.79 5.70
C GLY A 166 -4.88 5.83 5.11
N LEU A 167 -3.60 5.48 4.99
CA LEU A 167 -2.56 6.38 4.45
C LEU A 167 -2.01 5.91 3.09
N GLY A 168 -2.30 4.67 2.67
CA GLY A 168 -1.73 4.11 1.44
C GLY A 168 -2.08 4.91 0.19
N LEU A 169 -3.36 5.19 -0.04
CA LEU A 169 -3.80 5.98 -1.20
C LEU A 169 -3.46 7.46 -1.07
N ALA A 170 -3.39 8.01 0.14
CA ALA A 170 -2.89 9.37 0.38
C ALA A 170 -1.39 9.50 0.03
N LEU A 171 -0.58 8.46 0.29
CA LEU A 171 0.82 8.39 -0.17
C LEU A 171 0.90 8.35 -1.69
N VAL A 172 0.08 7.52 -2.34
CA VAL A 172 0.00 7.45 -3.81
C VAL A 172 -0.31 8.82 -4.41
N ASP A 173 -1.34 9.50 -3.89
CA ASP A 173 -1.74 10.84 -4.33
C ASP A 173 -0.63 11.89 -4.13
N SER A 174 0.02 11.87 -2.96
CA SER A 174 1.12 12.81 -2.67
C SER A 174 2.33 12.59 -3.58
N ILE A 175 2.65 11.34 -3.90
CA ILE A 175 3.73 11.01 -4.86
C ILE A 175 3.34 11.46 -6.27
N CYS A 176 2.12 11.15 -6.73
CA CYS A 176 1.65 11.58 -8.04
C CYS A 176 1.72 13.11 -8.20
N LYS A 177 1.26 13.85 -7.19
CA LYS A 177 1.35 15.33 -7.17
C LYS A 177 2.80 15.82 -7.22
N ALA A 178 3.73 15.20 -6.48
CA ALA A 178 5.13 15.58 -6.46
C ALA A 178 5.83 15.41 -7.83
N TYR A 179 5.39 14.43 -8.61
CA TYR A 179 5.91 14.11 -9.94
C TYR A 179 5.01 14.57 -11.10
N HIS A 180 3.99 15.41 -10.81
CA HIS A 180 3.05 15.95 -11.81
C HIS A 180 2.29 14.87 -12.59
N LEU A 181 2.02 13.72 -11.96
CA LEU A 181 1.23 12.66 -12.53
C LEU A 181 -0.24 12.86 -12.21
N THR A 182 -1.11 12.47 -13.12
CA THR A 182 -2.56 12.48 -12.93
C THR A 182 -3.00 11.14 -12.35
N LEU A 183 -3.52 11.14 -11.11
CA LEU A 183 -4.13 9.98 -10.47
C LEU A 183 -5.65 10.08 -10.57
N SER A 184 -6.30 9.00 -10.97
CA SER A 184 -7.76 8.92 -11.03
C SER A 184 -8.27 7.59 -10.48
N TYR A 185 -9.52 7.59 -10.02
CA TYR A 185 -10.26 6.43 -9.59
C TYR A 185 -11.63 6.40 -10.26
N THR A 186 -12.00 5.23 -10.81
CA THR A 186 -13.37 4.94 -11.29
C THR A 186 -13.83 3.59 -10.75
N PHE A 187 -15.16 3.40 -10.74
CA PHE A 187 -15.77 2.11 -10.48
C PHE A 187 -16.71 1.82 -11.64
N GLU A 188 -16.39 0.79 -12.42
CA GLU A 188 -17.09 0.41 -13.65
C GLU A 188 -17.12 -1.12 -13.74
N ASP A 189 -18.25 -1.67 -14.16
CA ASP A 189 -18.44 -3.12 -14.38
C ASP A 189 -18.01 -3.99 -13.18
N GLY A 190 -18.27 -3.51 -11.95
CA GLY A 190 -17.90 -4.23 -10.73
C GLY A 190 -16.40 -4.23 -10.45
N GLN A 191 -15.64 -3.28 -11.02
CA GLN A 191 -14.20 -3.16 -10.79
C GLN A 191 -13.84 -1.78 -10.23
N HIS A 192 -13.01 -1.77 -9.22
CA HIS A 192 -12.27 -0.58 -8.79
C HIS A 192 -11.10 -0.39 -9.74
N ILE A 193 -10.97 0.77 -10.33
CA ILE A 193 -9.93 1.09 -11.31
C ILE A 193 -9.16 2.31 -10.84
N PHE A 194 -7.86 2.16 -10.61
CA PHE A 194 -6.93 3.26 -10.35
C PHE A 194 -6.04 3.44 -11.58
N SER A 195 -5.93 4.68 -12.05
CA SER A 195 -5.11 5.01 -13.22
C SER A 195 -4.14 6.13 -12.92
N ILE A 196 -2.90 5.98 -13.36
CA ILE A 196 -1.85 6.99 -13.30
C ILE A 196 -1.46 7.33 -14.74
N VAL A 197 -1.43 8.62 -15.07
CA VAL A 197 -1.06 9.13 -16.40
C VAL A 197 0.02 10.20 -16.23
N SER A 198 1.04 10.15 -17.11
CA SER A 198 2.12 11.14 -17.19
C SER A 198 1.79 12.27 -18.15
#